data_c874ab716edaaa1dad8734c2ee3eee02
#
_entry.id   c874ab716edaaa1dad8734c2ee3eee02
#
_cell.length_a   1.000
_cell.length_b   1.000
_cell.length_c   1.000
_cell.angle_alpha   90.00
_cell.angle_beta   90.00
_cell.angle_gamma   90.00
#
_symmetry.space_group_name_H-M   'P 1'
#
loop_
_entity.id
_entity.type
_entity.pdbx_description
1 polymer ?
#
loop_
_entity_poly.entity_id
_entity_poly.type
_entity_poly.pdbx_seq_one_letter_code
_entity_poly.pdbx_strand_id
1 'polypeptide(L)'
;MSAKKPLALVILDGWGYREDNADNAIANANTPVMDELLAHSPNTLISASGIDVGLPDGQMGNSEVGHTNIGAGRVVYQDLTRITKAISDGEFFENAALVSAIDKAVNAGKAVHILGLLSPGGVHSHEDHIAAAIEMAAKRGADKIYLHAFLDGRDTPPRSAKNSLVRFNELFAKLGKGRTASLIGRYYAMDRDNNWDRVEQAYNLLTAAKAEYTVANAVDGLAAAYERDENDEFVKATEIRAEGQEAAIMEDGDSVIFMNYRADRAREITRVFEPGFTAFERAQYPQLSDFVMLTQYAADIELTTAFPPASLDNTLGEWLSKKGKKQLRISETEKYAHVTFFFNGGVENEFDGESRQLVASPKVATYDLQPEMSAPELTEKLVAAIKGGEFDMIICNYPNGDMVGHTGVYDAAVKACEALDTCLGKVVAAIKEADGQLLITADHGNAEMMVDPATGGIHTAHTNLPVPLIYVGGKDLELKSGGKLSDLAPTMLSLTDMEIPAEMSGQVLYNLK
;
A
#
# COMPACT_ATOMS: atom_id res chain seq x y z
N MET A 1 -12.52 10.06 41.03
CA MET A 1 -11.28 9.65 40.34
C MET A 1 -10.55 10.94 40.02
N SER A 2 -9.22 11.03 40.16
CA SER A 2 -8.48 12.19 39.67
C SER A 2 -8.63 12.29 38.17
N ALA A 3 -8.73 13.53 37.63
CA ALA A 3 -8.75 13.74 36.20
C ALA A 3 -7.49 13.12 35.54
N LYS A 4 -7.65 12.46 34.40
CA LYS A 4 -6.51 11.90 33.69
C LYS A 4 -5.72 13.00 33.01
N LYS A 5 -4.42 12.80 32.86
CA LYS A 5 -3.52 13.64 32.10
C LYS A 5 -3.38 13.00 30.72
N PRO A 6 -4.14 13.46 29.71
CA PRO A 6 -4.16 12.77 28.42
C PRO A 6 -2.85 12.99 27.65
N LEU A 7 -2.49 12.00 26.81
CA LEU A 7 -1.61 12.23 25.68
C LEU A 7 -2.47 12.38 24.43
N ALA A 8 -2.32 13.50 23.73
CA ALA A 8 -2.99 13.74 22.46
C ALA A 8 -1.99 13.63 21.30
N LEU A 9 -2.40 13.01 20.20
CA LEU A 9 -1.76 13.10 18.90
C LEU A 9 -2.65 13.96 18.00
N VAL A 10 -2.12 15.06 17.51
CA VAL A 10 -2.77 15.91 16.49
C VAL A 10 -2.04 15.72 15.18
N ILE A 11 -2.77 15.26 14.19
CA ILE A 11 -2.31 15.05 12.82
C ILE A 11 -2.84 16.21 11.98
N LEU A 12 -1.95 17.03 11.44
CA LEU A 12 -2.24 18.10 10.49
C LEU A 12 -2.12 17.52 9.08
N ASP A 13 -3.20 16.98 8.57
CA ASP A 13 -3.22 16.27 7.29
C ASP A 13 -2.71 17.15 6.15
N GLY A 14 -1.73 16.67 5.39
CA GLY A 14 -1.12 17.42 4.29
C GLY A 14 -0.15 18.52 4.70
N TRP A 15 0.35 18.54 5.94
CA TRP A 15 1.30 19.55 6.45
C TRP A 15 2.74 19.05 6.34
N GLY A 16 3.34 19.17 5.14
CA GLY A 16 4.74 18.81 4.91
C GLY A 16 5.72 19.91 5.27
N TYR A 17 7.01 19.61 5.16
CA TYR A 17 8.10 20.56 5.37
C TYR A 17 8.95 20.73 4.11
N ARG A 18 9.16 22.00 3.70
CA ARG A 18 10.06 22.40 2.62
C ARG A 18 10.82 23.65 3.02
N GLU A 19 12.14 23.67 2.81
CA GLU A 19 12.98 24.85 3.12
C GLU A 19 12.68 26.04 2.21
N ASP A 20 12.33 25.76 0.94
CA ASP A 20 11.99 26.80 -0.03
C ASP A 20 10.58 27.34 0.25
N ASN A 21 10.48 28.66 0.40
CA ASN A 21 9.23 29.36 0.67
C ASN A 21 8.46 29.73 -0.61
N ALA A 22 9.04 29.54 -1.79
CA ALA A 22 8.33 29.82 -3.03
C ALA A 22 7.12 28.87 -3.17
N ASP A 23 5.93 29.42 -3.38
CA ASP A 23 4.69 28.67 -3.54
C ASP A 23 4.38 27.67 -2.40
N ASN A 24 4.90 27.93 -1.20
CA ASN A 24 4.72 27.16 0.01
C ASN A 24 3.65 27.86 0.87
N ALA A 25 2.43 27.30 0.88
CA ALA A 25 1.32 27.89 1.61
C ALA A 25 1.52 27.87 3.14
N ILE A 26 2.22 26.87 3.66
CA ILE A 26 2.54 26.75 5.08
C ILE A 26 3.54 27.83 5.51
N ALA A 27 4.66 27.96 4.78
CA ALA A 27 5.72 28.90 5.11
C ALA A 27 5.29 30.38 4.95
N ASN A 28 4.30 30.64 4.09
CA ASN A 28 3.81 32.00 3.84
C ASN A 28 2.52 32.35 4.62
N ALA A 29 1.96 31.40 5.37
CA ALA A 29 0.85 31.65 6.28
C ALA A 29 1.34 32.35 7.57
N ASN A 30 0.47 33.16 8.18
CA ASN A 30 0.74 33.74 9.49
C ASN A 30 0.42 32.72 10.59
N THR A 31 1.45 31.99 11.05
CA THR A 31 1.32 30.85 11.98
C THR A 31 2.12 31.05 13.27
N PRO A 32 1.80 32.09 14.09
CA PRO A 32 2.60 32.44 15.26
C PRO A 32 2.65 31.34 16.34
N VAL A 33 1.65 30.48 16.45
CA VAL A 33 1.65 29.34 17.40
C VAL A 33 2.63 28.27 16.93
N MET A 34 2.59 27.90 15.65
CA MET A 34 3.52 26.94 15.07
C MET A 34 4.96 27.44 15.13
N ASP A 35 5.19 28.72 14.83
CA ASP A 35 6.50 29.36 14.91
C ASP A 35 7.07 29.30 16.34
N GLU A 36 6.26 29.62 17.35
CA GLU A 36 6.63 29.51 18.76
C GLU A 36 6.96 28.07 19.17
N LEU A 37 6.15 27.10 18.70
CA LEU A 37 6.39 25.68 18.97
C LEU A 37 7.69 25.20 18.33
N LEU A 38 7.96 25.56 17.08
CA LEU A 38 9.19 25.18 16.39
C LEU A 38 10.44 25.83 17.02
N ALA A 39 10.30 27.03 17.55
CA ALA A 39 11.41 27.76 18.19
C ALA A 39 11.75 27.24 19.59
N HIS A 40 10.76 26.78 20.37
CA HIS A 40 10.91 26.57 21.80
C HIS A 40 10.52 25.17 22.31
N SER A 41 9.87 24.34 21.50
CA SER A 41 9.52 22.97 21.87
C SER A 41 10.45 21.95 21.20
N PRO A 42 10.68 20.77 21.82
CA PRO A 42 11.38 19.69 21.15
C PRO A 42 10.69 19.34 19.82
N ASN A 43 11.44 19.42 18.72
CA ASN A 43 10.91 19.12 17.39
C ASN A 43 11.95 18.43 16.50
N THR A 44 11.47 17.75 15.49
CA THR A 44 12.27 17.09 14.44
C THR A 44 11.43 16.89 13.19
N LEU A 45 12.05 16.41 12.13
CA LEU A 45 11.37 15.94 10.92
C LEU A 45 11.37 14.42 10.86
N ILE A 46 10.27 13.83 10.40
CA ILE A 46 10.11 12.39 10.21
C ILE A 46 9.67 12.08 8.78
N SER A 47 10.02 10.88 8.31
CA SER A 47 9.64 10.40 6.97
C SER A 47 8.17 9.95 6.94
N ALA A 48 7.47 10.34 5.86
CA ALA A 48 6.06 10.02 5.62
C ALA A 48 5.79 9.50 4.20
N SER A 49 6.83 9.03 3.47
CA SER A 49 6.71 8.60 2.08
C SER A 49 7.63 7.41 1.77
N GLY A 50 7.45 6.83 0.59
CA GLY A 50 8.31 5.77 0.07
C GLY A 50 8.40 4.56 0.99
N ILE A 51 9.57 3.95 1.05
CA ILE A 51 9.78 2.68 1.75
C ILE A 51 9.55 2.77 3.26
N ASP A 52 9.70 3.96 3.83
CA ASP A 52 9.51 4.21 5.26
C ASP A 52 8.04 4.09 5.71
N VAL A 53 7.12 4.11 4.77
CA VAL A 53 5.69 3.88 4.99
C VAL A 53 5.16 2.66 4.23
N GLY A 54 6.04 1.84 3.66
CA GLY A 54 5.68 0.60 2.96
C GLY A 54 5.25 0.78 1.50
N LEU A 55 5.51 1.94 0.91
CA LEU A 55 5.31 2.25 -0.51
C LEU A 55 6.60 2.06 -1.32
N PRO A 56 6.54 1.96 -2.65
CA PRO A 56 7.73 2.02 -3.50
C PRO A 56 8.58 3.25 -3.22
N ASP A 57 9.90 3.12 -3.47
CA ASP A 57 10.83 4.25 -3.32
C ASP A 57 10.40 5.44 -4.17
N GLY A 58 10.50 6.66 -3.59
CA GLY A 58 10.08 7.90 -4.24
C GLY A 58 8.57 8.10 -4.40
N GLN A 59 7.74 7.16 -3.98
CA GLN A 59 6.27 7.35 -4.01
C GLN A 59 5.81 8.20 -2.83
N MET A 60 5.01 9.22 -3.11
CA MET A 60 4.40 10.07 -2.09
C MET A 60 3.50 9.27 -1.14
N GLY A 61 3.47 9.66 0.13
CA GLY A 61 2.55 9.12 1.13
C GLY A 61 1.09 9.47 0.83
N ASN A 62 0.20 8.88 1.58
CA ASN A 62 -1.23 9.20 1.58
C ASN A 62 -1.82 8.91 2.96
N SER A 63 -3.03 9.44 3.22
CA SER A 63 -3.63 9.36 4.55
C SER A 63 -3.96 7.93 4.99
N GLU A 64 -4.37 7.03 4.07
CA GLU A 64 -4.64 5.63 4.40
C GLU A 64 -3.38 4.93 4.91
N VAL A 65 -2.30 5.02 4.15
CA VAL A 65 -1.01 4.42 4.49
C VAL A 65 -0.41 5.09 5.73
N GLY A 66 -0.44 6.43 5.82
CA GLY A 66 0.10 7.18 6.94
C GLY A 66 -0.57 6.78 8.27
N HIS A 67 -1.90 6.84 8.33
CA HIS A 67 -2.65 6.48 9.54
C HIS A 67 -2.51 4.99 9.91
N THR A 68 -2.45 4.10 8.91
CA THR A 68 -2.20 2.67 9.16
C THR A 68 -0.83 2.46 9.81
N ASN A 69 0.23 3.10 9.30
CA ASN A 69 1.57 2.99 9.88
C ASN A 69 1.65 3.56 11.30
N ILE A 70 1.02 4.73 11.52
CA ILE A 70 0.95 5.35 12.86
C ILE A 70 0.27 4.40 13.84
N GLY A 71 -0.91 3.89 13.49
CA GLY A 71 -1.69 3.03 14.36
C GLY A 71 -1.07 1.65 14.59
N ALA A 72 -0.42 1.08 13.57
CA ALA A 72 0.24 -0.22 13.65
C ALA A 72 1.57 -0.20 14.43
N GLY A 73 2.22 0.96 14.56
CA GLY A 73 3.53 1.07 15.21
C GLY A 73 4.64 0.30 14.49
N ARG A 74 4.44 -0.01 13.21
CA ARG A 74 5.36 -0.70 12.30
C ARG A 74 5.11 -0.30 10.88
N VAL A 75 6.12 -0.48 10.01
CA VAL A 75 5.92 -0.25 8.56
C VAL A 75 5.00 -1.33 8.01
N VAL A 76 3.88 -0.90 7.42
CA VAL A 76 2.91 -1.78 6.77
C VAL A 76 3.15 -1.72 5.27
N TYR A 77 3.89 -2.70 4.76
CA TYR A 77 4.24 -2.75 3.35
C TYR A 77 3.03 -3.10 2.47
N GLN A 78 2.83 -2.32 1.41
CA GLN A 78 1.95 -2.69 0.31
C GLN A 78 2.50 -3.94 -0.41
N ASP A 79 1.63 -4.76 -1.02
CA ASP A 79 2.04 -6.05 -1.59
C ASP A 79 3.21 -5.94 -2.58
N LEU A 80 3.21 -4.94 -3.48
CA LEU A 80 4.33 -4.70 -4.38
C LEU A 80 5.65 -4.53 -3.61
N THR A 81 5.67 -3.64 -2.63
CA THR A 81 6.86 -3.32 -1.84
C THR A 81 7.26 -4.47 -0.93
N ARG A 82 6.27 -5.16 -0.33
CA ARG A 82 6.48 -6.34 0.52
C ARG A 82 7.20 -7.45 -0.23
N ILE A 83 6.74 -7.76 -1.45
CA ILE A 83 7.32 -8.84 -2.26
C ILE A 83 8.68 -8.42 -2.81
N THR A 84 8.82 -7.16 -3.29
CA THR A 84 10.12 -6.61 -3.73
C THR A 84 11.15 -6.67 -2.61
N LYS A 85 10.76 -6.29 -1.39
CA LYS A 85 11.63 -6.39 -0.20
C LYS A 85 12.00 -7.84 0.10
N ALA A 86 11.04 -8.76 0.11
CA ALA A 86 11.31 -10.18 0.34
C ALA A 86 12.29 -10.76 -0.69
N ILE A 87 12.24 -10.31 -1.95
CA ILE A 87 13.20 -10.71 -2.98
C ILE A 87 14.60 -10.15 -2.67
N SER A 88 14.70 -8.87 -2.31
CA SER A 88 15.98 -8.22 -2.03
C SER A 88 16.67 -8.79 -0.78
N ASP A 89 15.90 -9.13 0.25
CA ASP A 89 16.41 -9.70 1.50
C ASP A 89 16.65 -11.22 1.42
N GLY A 90 16.20 -11.85 0.32
CA GLY A 90 16.32 -13.29 0.11
C GLY A 90 15.17 -14.13 0.71
N GLU A 91 14.29 -13.55 1.48
CA GLU A 91 13.15 -14.23 2.13
C GLU A 91 12.17 -14.86 1.11
N PHE A 92 12.04 -14.26 -0.07
CA PHE A 92 11.22 -14.79 -1.16
C PHE A 92 11.67 -16.21 -1.55
N PHE A 93 12.96 -16.44 -1.60
CA PHE A 93 13.56 -17.73 -2.01
C PHE A 93 13.45 -18.83 -0.93
N GLU A 94 13.09 -18.43 0.30
CA GLU A 94 12.83 -19.32 1.44
C GLU A 94 11.32 -19.45 1.75
N ASN A 95 10.45 -18.81 0.96
CA ASN A 95 9.00 -18.86 1.17
C ASN A 95 8.49 -20.30 1.07
N ALA A 96 7.94 -20.82 2.17
CA ALA A 96 7.58 -22.23 2.32
C ALA A 96 6.57 -22.72 1.27
N ALA A 97 5.62 -21.88 0.86
CA ALA A 97 4.62 -22.22 -0.15
C ALA A 97 5.26 -22.38 -1.55
N LEU A 98 6.09 -21.40 -1.94
CA LEU A 98 6.81 -21.42 -3.22
C LEU A 98 7.81 -22.58 -3.27
N VAL A 99 8.59 -22.77 -2.19
CA VAL A 99 9.53 -23.90 -2.05
C VAL A 99 8.81 -25.23 -2.20
N SER A 100 7.72 -25.43 -1.46
CA SER A 100 6.94 -26.68 -1.49
C SER A 100 6.39 -27.00 -2.88
N ALA A 101 5.80 -26.00 -3.55
CA ALA A 101 5.21 -26.18 -4.88
C ALA A 101 6.27 -26.55 -5.93
N ILE A 102 7.41 -25.85 -5.94
CA ILE A 102 8.50 -26.13 -6.86
C ILE A 102 9.09 -27.52 -6.59
N ASP A 103 9.36 -27.85 -5.33
CA ASP A 103 9.97 -29.15 -4.98
C ASP A 103 9.05 -30.34 -5.29
N LYS A 104 7.73 -30.21 -5.12
CA LYS A 104 6.76 -31.24 -5.54
C LYS A 104 6.88 -31.55 -7.02
N ALA A 105 6.90 -30.51 -7.89
CA ALA A 105 7.04 -30.69 -9.32
C ALA A 105 8.43 -31.27 -9.68
N VAL A 106 9.51 -30.73 -9.14
CA VAL A 106 10.88 -31.20 -9.39
C VAL A 106 11.05 -32.67 -9.01
N ASN A 107 10.64 -33.07 -7.81
CA ASN A 107 10.75 -34.44 -7.32
C ASN A 107 9.92 -35.44 -8.14
N ALA A 108 8.84 -34.99 -8.76
CA ALA A 108 8.00 -35.80 -9.64
C ALA A 108 8.43 -35.76 -11.12
N GLY A 109 9.48 -34.99 -11.48
CA GLY A 109 9.92 -34.79 -12.87
C GLY A 109 8.90 -34.01 -13.71
N LYS A 110 8.05 -33.21 -13.05
CA LYS A 110 6.96 -32.42 -13.60
C LYS A 110 7.36 -30.97 -13.86
N ALA A 111 6.46 -30.19 -14.48
CA ALA A 111 6.70 -28.82 -14.84
C ALA A 111 6.33 -27.83 -13.73
N VAL A 112 6.99 -26.66 -13.73
CA VAL A 112 6.59 -25.47 -12.98
C VAL A 112 6.09 -24.44 -13.97
N HIS A 113 4.80 -24.12 -13.88
CA HIS A 113 4.13 -23.11 -14.68
C HIS A 113 4.04 -21.80 -13.90
N ILE A 114 4.51 -20.72 -14.50
CA ILE A 114 4.51 -19.38 -13.90
C ILE A 114 3.57 -18.50 -14.72
N LEU A 115 2.54 -17.97 -14.08
CA LEU A 115 1.54 -17.09 -14.70
C LEU A 115 1.71 -15.68 -14.16
N GLY A 116 1.38 -14.68 -14.93
CA GLY A 116 1.28 -13.31 -14.44
C GLY A 116 1.22 -12.25 -15.52
N LEU A 117 0.80 -11.05 -15.12
CA LEU A 117 0.84 -9.87 -15.97
C LEU A 117 2.29 -9.43 -16.14
N LEU A 118 2.84 -9.65 -17.33
CA LEU A 118 4.24 -9.39 -17.64
C LEU A 118 4.45 -7.95 -18.06
N SER A 119 4.71 -7.08 -17.10
CA SER A 119 5.05 -5.68 -17.33
C SER A 119 5.77 -5.05 -16.14
N PRO A 120 6.41 -3.89 -16.31
CA PRO A 120 6.95 -3.09 -15.20
C PRO A 120 5.89 -2.19 -14.54
N GLY A 121 4.60 -2.29 -14.89
CA GLY A 121 3.54 -1.37 -14.46
C GLY A 121 3.25 -1.37 -12.95
N GLY A 122 3.48 -2.50 -12.27
CA GLY A 122 3.43 -2.58 -10.81
C GLY A 122 2.03 -2.44 -10.18
N VAL A 123 0.94 -2.56 -10.97
CA VAL A 123 -0.43 -2.44 -10.47
C VAL A 123 -0.99 -3.80 -10.02
N HIS A 124 -0.85 -4.82 -10.83
CA HIS A 124 -1.36 -6.17 -10.56
C HIS A 124 -0.25 -7.19 -10.31
N SER A 125 0.90 -6.96 -10.90
CA SER A 125 2.09 -7.81 -10.91
C SER A 125 3.30 -6.95 -11.22
N HIS A 126 4.50 -7.50 -11.07
CA HIS A 126 5.72 -6.85 -11.53
C HIS A 126 6.65 -7.88 -12.19
N GLU A 127 7.24 -7.52 -13.32
CA GLU A 127 8.10 -8.45 -14.09
C GLU A 127 9.33 -8.92 -13.31
N ASP A 128 9.87 -8.12 -12.37
CA ASP A 128 10.98 -8.54 -11.51
C ASP A 128 10.58 -9.68 -10.56
N HIS A 129 9.33 -9.69 -10.07
CA HIS A 129 8.83 -10.77 -9.23
C HIS A 129 8.67 -12.07 -10.04
N ILE A 130 8.21 -11.96 -11.30
CA ILE A 130 8.12 -13.10 -12.22
C ILE A 130 9.52 -13.66 -12.50
N ALA A 131 10.50 -12.80 -12.75
CA ALA A 131 11.89 -13.21 -12.96
C ALA A 131 12.45 -13.93 -11.72
N ALA A 132 12.21 -13.42 -10.51
CA ALA A 132 12.63 -14.06 -9.27
C ALA A 132 12.02 -15.47 -9.08
N ALA A 133 10.73 -15.65 -9.43
CA ALA A 133 10.08 -16.97 -9.36
C ALA A 133 10.71 -17.97 -10.36
N ILE A 134 11.02 -17.52 -11.59
CA ILE A 134 11.72 -18.33 -12.60
C ILE A 134 13.13 -18.71 -12.12
N GLU A 135 13.90 -17.74 -11.60
CA GLU A 135 15.23 -18.00 -11.06
C GLU A 135 15.19 -18.96 -9.87
N MET A 136 14.19 -18.83 -8.99
CA MET A 136 13.97 -19.73 -7.86
C MET A 136 13.71 -21.16 -8.36
N ALA A 137 12.80 -21.35 -9.30
CA ALA A 137 12.49 -22.66 -9.87
C ALA A 137 13.74 -23.31 -10.51
N ALA A 138 14.53 -22.54 -11.27
CA ALA A 138 15.77 -23.01 -11.88
C ALA A 138 16.82 -23.39 -10.85
N LYS A 139 17.03 -22.59 -9.80
CA LYS A 139 17.95 -22.86 -8.69
C LYS A 139 17.56 -24.11 -7.90
N ARG A 140 16.26 -24.38 -7.75
CA ARG A 140 15.75 -25.57 -7.08
C ARG A 140 15.73 -26.83 -7.95
N GLY A 141 16.19 -26.74 -9.20
CA GLY A 141 16.41 -27.88 -10.06
C GLY A 141 15.26 -28.18 -11.03
N ALA A 142 14.29 -27.31 -11.20
CA ALA A 142 13.27 -27.49 -12.23
C ALA A 142 13.91 -27.45 -13.63
N ASP A 143 13.64 -28.48 -14.44
CA ASP A 143 14.09 -28.55 -15.83
C ASP A 143 13.03 -27.99 -16.80
N LYS A 144 11.76 -28.14 -16.44
CA LYS A 144 10.60 -27.65 -17.21
C LYS A 144 10.00 -26.45 -16.51
N ILE A 145 10.37 -25.24 -16.95
CA ILE A 145 9.85 -23.97 -16.43
C ILE A 145 9.14 -23.25 -17.58
N TYR A 146 7.84 -23.00 -17.41
CA TYR A 146 7.01 -22.42 -18.45
C TYR A 146 6.40 -21.11 -17.99
N LEU A 147 6.76 -20.00 -18.68
CA LEU A 147 6.14 -18.70 -18.47
C LEU A 147 4.92 -18.56 -19.39
N HIS A 148 3.76 -18.36 -18.80
CA HIS A 148 2.54 -17.95 -19.50
C HIS A 148 2.35 -16.45 -19.26
N ALA A 149 2.75 -15.63 -20.24
CA ALA A 149 2.77 -14.20 -20.12
C ALA A 149 1.40 -13.59 -20.45
N PHE A 150 0.77 -12.95 -19.46
CA PHE A 150 -0.37 -12.07 -19.72
C PHE A 150 0.17 -10.69 -20.07
N LEU A 151 -0.30 -10.11 -21.18
CA LEU A 151 0.22 -8.84 -21.68
C LEU A 151 -0.64 -7.67 -21.20
N ASP A 152 -0.01 -6.54 -20.88
CA ASP A 152 -0.62 -5.41 -20.18
C ASP A 152 -1.29 -4.41 -21.13
N GLY A 153 -0.61 -3.39 -21.59
CA GLY A 153 -1.12 -2.37 -22.50
C GLY A 153 -2.19 -1.43 -21.89
N ARG A 154 -2.43 -1.51 -20.58
CA ARG A 154 -3.38 -0.68 -19.83
C ARG A 154 -2.72 0.08 -18.69
N ASP A 155 -1.93 -0.61 -17.87
CA ASP A 155 -1.11 -0.01 -16.80
C ASP A 155 0.26 0.42 -17.36
N THR A 156 0.56 0.02 -18.58
CA THR A 156 1.71 0.41 -19.42
C THR A 156 1.21 0.83 -20.81
N PRO A 157 2.06 1.51 -21.62
CA PRO A 157 1.64 1.92 -22.97
C PRO A 157 1.14 0.74 -23.82
N PRO A 158 0.15 0.97 -24.71
CA PRO A 158 -0.59 -0.10 -25.41
C PRO A 158 0.25 -1.07 -26.27
N ARG A 159 1.49 -0.67 -26.66
CA ARG A 159 2.43 -1.49 -27.46
C ARG A 159 3.82 -1.42 -26.87
N SER A 160 4.00 -1.91 -25.64
CA SER A 160 5.25 -1.82 -24.88
C SER A 160 5.83 -3.17 -24.43
N ALA A 161 5.11 -4.28 -24.61
CA ALA A 161 5.48 -5.60 -24.08
C ALA A 161 6.79 -6.17 -24.67
N LYS A 162 7.27 -5.67 -25.81
CA LYS A 162 8.46 -6.19 -26.50
C LYS A 162 9.69 -6.26 -25.58
N ASN A 163 9.96 -5.20 -24.82
CA ASN A 163 11.15 -5.14 -23.97
C ASN A 163 11.11 -6.20 -22.88
N SER A 164 9.95 -6.41 -22.25
CA SER A 164 9.75 -7.47 -21.27
C SER A 164 9.98 -8.86 -21.88
N LEU A 165 9.42 -9.14 -23.07
CA LEU A 165 9.61 -10.44 -23.73
C LEU A 165 11.07 -10.69 -24.12
N VAL A 166 11.80 -9.68 -24.61
CA VAL A 166 13.25 -9.78 -24.89
C VAL A 166 14.02 -10.12 -23.61
N ARG A 167 13.76 -9.39 -22.53
CA ARG A 167 14.35 -9.62 -21.21
C ARG A 167 14.17 -11.07 -20.74
N PHE A 168 12.97 -11.61 -20.89
CA PHE A 168 12.67 -12.97 -20.44
C PHE A 168 13.27 -14.04 -21.36
N ASN A 169 13.38 -13.80 -22.65
CA ASN A 169 14.16 -14.66 -23.55
C ASN A 169 15.64 -14.71 -23.14
N GLU A 170 16.24 -13.57 -22.80
CA GLU A 170 17.61 -13.49 -22.29
C GLU A 170 17.77 -14.21 -20.94
N LEU A 171 16.78 -14.06 -20.03
CA LEU A 171 16.76 -14.76 -18.75
C LEU A 171 16.78 -16.28 -18.93
N PHE A 172 15.89 -16.84 -19.76
CA PHE A 172 15.85 -18.27 -20.06
C PHE A 172 17.11 -18.77 -20.76
N ALA A 173 17.67 -17.98 -21.68
CA ALA A 173 18.95 -18.30 -22.32
C ALA A 173 20.11 -18.37 -21.31
N LYS A 174 20.17 -17.43 -20.37
CA LYS A 174 21.14 -17.40 -19.27
C LYS A 174 21.00 -18.60 -18.32
N LEU A 175 19.77 -18.98 -18.00
CA LEU A 175 19.48 -20.13 -17.13
C LEU A 175 19.72 -21.48 -17.83
N GLY A 176 19.68 -21.51 -19.16
CA GLY A 176 19.73 -22.74 -19.96
C GLY A 176 18.52 -23.67 -19.77
N LYS A 177 17.45 -23.19 -19.18
CA LYS A 177 16.24 -23.94 -18.81
C LYS A 177 15.00 -23.08 -18.97
N GLY A 178 13.88 -23.70 -19.33
CA GLY A 178 12.58 -23.06 -19.44
C GLY A 178 12.40 -22.22 -20.70
N ARG A 179 11.20 -21.67 -20.86
CA ARG A 179 10.85 -20.80 -21.98
C ARG A 179 9.53 -20.04 -21.70
N THR A 180 9.30 -18.98 -22.43
CA THR A 180 7.93 -18.45 -22.59
C THR A 180 7.11 -19.47 -23.38
N ALA A 181 5.98 -19.89 -22.86
CA ALA A 181 5.13 -20.95 -23.39
C ALA A 181 3.88 -20.41 -24.09
N SER A 182 3.36 -19.26 -23.64
CA SER A 182 2.20 -18.62 -24.25
C SER A 182 2.16 -17.12 -24.03
N LEU A 183 1.46 -16.41 -24.92
CA LEU A 183 1.07 -15.02 -24.80
C LEU A 183 -0.44 -14.89 -24.89
N ILE A 184 -1.02 -14.05 -24.06
CA ILE A 184 -2.42 -13.65 -24.15
C ILE A 184 -2.62 -12.29 -23.48
N GLY A 185 -3.44 -11.42 -24.08
CA GLY A 185 -3.76 -10.13 -23.52
C GLY A 185 -4.58 -10.23 -22.23
N ARG A 186 -4.37 -9.28 -21.32
CA ARG A 186 -5.09 -9.22 -20.02
C ARG A 186 -6.61 -9.10 -20.18
N TYR A 187 -7.09 -8.62 -21.31
CA TYR A 187 -8.52 -8.58 -21.64
C TYR A 187 -9.19 -9.95 -21.51
N TYR A 188 -8.46 -11.01 -21.86
CA TYR A 188 -8.93 -12.39 -21.77
C TYR A 188 -8.58 -13.05 -20.43
N ALA A 189 -7.31 -12.99 -20.05
CA ALA A 189 -6.79 -13.74 -18.91
C ALA A 189 -7.08 -13.09 -17.55
N MET A 190 -7.48 -11.82 -17.53
CA MET A 190 -7.65 -11.03 -16.32
C MET A 190 -9.01 -10.30 -16.31
N ASP A 191 -10.07 -10.98 -16.73
CA ASP A 191 -11.43 -10.49 -16.58
C ASP A 191 -11.80 -10.41 -15.08
N ARG A 192 -12.77 -9.55 -14.74
CA ARG A 192 -13.31 -9.41 -13.38
C ARG A 192 -14.82 -9.16 -13.35
N ASP A 193 -15.46 -9.22 -14.51
CA ASP A 193 -16.86 -8.88 -14.71
C ASP A 193 -17.68 -10.10 -15.18
N ASN A 194 -17.17 -11.35 -14.94
CA ASN A 194 -17.76 -12.63 -15.27
C ASN A 194 -17.98 -12.85 -16.78
N ASN A 195 -17.08 -12.31 -17.62
CA ASN A 195 -17.05 -12.63 -19.03
C ASN A 195 -16.31 -13.96 -19.24
N TRP A 196 -16.96 -15.04 -18.86
CA TRP A 196 -16.35 -16.38 -18.83
C TRP A 196 -15.87 -16.88 -20.18
N ASP A 197 -16.43 -16.42 -21.28
CA ASP A 197 -15.98 -16.67 -22.66
C ASP A 197 -14.55 -16.18 -22.92
N ARG A 198 -14.12 -15.10 -22.23
CA ARG A 198 -12.75 -14.60 -22.28
C ARG A 198 -11.82 -15.47 -21.43
N VAL A 199 -12.23 -15.74 -20.20
CA VAL A 199 -11.45 -16.56 -19.25
C VAL A 199 -11.25 -17.98 -19.78
N GLU A 200 -12.26 -18.55 -20.45
CA GLU A 200 -12.17 -19.86 -21.10
C GLU A 200 -11.07 -19.93 -22.15
N GLN A 201 -10.88 -18.87 -22.95
CA GLN A 201 -9.81 -18.82 -23.95
C GLN A 201 -8.44 -18.92 -23.28
N ALA A 202 -8.22 -18.16 -22.19
CA ALA A 202 -6.98 -18.22 -21.43
C ALA A 202 -6.80 -19.61 -20.79
N TYR A 203 -7.81 -20.16 -20.16
CA TYR A 203 -7.77 -21.49 -19.56
C TYR A 203 -7.44 -22.59 -20.57
N ASN A 204 -8.11 -22.58 -21.72
CA ASN A 204 -7.86 -23.56 -22.79
C ASN A 204 -6.47 -23.43 -23.41
N LEU A 205 -5.91 -22.21 -23.47
CA LEU A 205 -4.52 -22.00 -23.87
C LEU A 205 -3.56 -22.68 -22.88
N LEU A 206 -3.80 -22.53 -21.57
CA LEU A 206 -2.94 -23.06 -20.51
C LEU A 206 -3.02 -24.59 -20.38
N THR A 207 -4.19 -25.18 -20.58
CA THR A 207 -4.43 -26.60 -20.29
C THR A 207 -4.46 -27.49 -21.54
N ALA A 208 -4.70 -26.93 -22.71
CA ALA A 208 -4.87 -27.69 -23.96
C ALA A 208 -4.08 -27.13 -25.15
N ALA A 209 -3.25 -26.08 -24.94
CA ALA A 209 -2.59 -25.32 -26.01
C ALA A 209 -3.55 -24.86 -27.12
N LYS A 210 -4.84 -24.65 -26.78
CA LYS A 210 -5.83 -24.18 -27.74
C LYS A 210 -5.61 -22.69 -27.98
N ALA A 211 -4.89 -22.38 -29.05
CA ALA A 211 -4.50 -21.05 -29.44
C ALA A 211 -5.04 -20.71 -30.81
N GLU A 212 -5.23 -19.40 -31.10
CA GLU A 212 -5.51 -18.94 -32.45
C GLU A 212 -4.24 -18.93 -33.32
N TYR A 213 -3.07 -18.74 -32.68
CA TYR A 213 -1.79 -18.65 -33.36
C TYR A 213 -0.74 -19.50 -32.64
N THR A 214 0.16 -20.12 -33.41
CA THR A 214 1.33 -20.83 -32.91
C THR A 214 2.56 -20.23 -33.57
N VAL A 215 3.55 -19.82 -32.80
CA VAL A 215 4.78 -19.19 -33.28
C VAL A 215 6.00 -19.75 -32.56
N ALA A 216 7.18 -19.60 -33.19
CA ALA A 216 8.40 -20.20 -32.66
C ALA A 216 8.98 -19.47 -31.43
N ASN A 217 8.76 -18.16 -31.30
CA ASN A 217 9.23 -17.37 -30.17
C ASN A 217 8.25 -16.23 -29.82
N ALA A 218 8.35 -15.74 -28.60
CA ALA A 218 7.42 -14.76 -28.04
C ALA A 218 7.51 -13.37 -28.71
N VAL A 219 8.71 -12.94 -29.11
CA VAL A 219 8.90 -11.61 -29.73
C VAL A 219 8.28 -11.56 -31.13
N ASP A 220 8.45 -12.64 -31.91
CA ASP A 220 7.82 -12.75 -33.23
C ASP A 220 6.31 -12.89 -33.12
N GLY A 221 5.83 -13.60 -32.08
CA GLY A 221 4.40 -13.70 -31.78
C GLY A 221 3.76 -12.34 -31.47
N LEU A 222 4.43 -11.51 -30.69
CA LEU A 222 3.99 -10.16 -30.40
C LEU A 222 4.04 -9.27 -31.67
N ALA A 223 5.10 -9.36 -32.47
CA ALA A 223 5.21 -8.61 -33.72
C ALA A 223 4.07 -8.94 -34.66
N ALA A 224 3.76 -10.23 -34.84
CA ALA A 224 2.63 -10.69 -35.65
C ALA A 224 1.27 -10.21 -35.11
N ALA A 225 1.10 -10.11 -33.77
CA ALA A 225 -0.10 -9.53 -33.18
C ALA A 225 -0.24 -8.04 -33.52
N TYR A 226 0.85 -7.28 -33.46
CA TYR A 226 0.84 -5.86 -33.84
C TYR A 226 0.54 -5.63 -35.33
N GLU A 227 0.98 -6.55 -36.23
CA GLU A 227 0.62 -6.52 -37.64
C GLU A 227 -0.88 -6.76 -37.90
N ARG A 228 -1.54 -7.49 -36.99
CA ARG A 228 -3.00 -7.69 -36.97
C ARG A 228 -3.76 -6.56 -36.28
N ASP A 229 -3.06 -5.48 -35.90
CA ASP A 229 -3.59 -4.33 -35.15
C ASP A 229 -4.13 -4.70 -33.74
N GLU A 230 -3.61 -5.76 -33.15
CA GLU A 230 -3.82 -6.10 -31.74
C GLU A 230 -2.86 -5.27 -30.88
N ASN A 231 -3.35 -4.63 -29.82
CA ASN A 231 -2.49 -4.04 -28.79
C ASN A 231 -2.22 -5.09 -27.70
N ASP A 232 -1.26 -4.86 -26.80
CA ASP A 232 -0.86 -5.79 -25.74
C ASP A 232 -2.08 -6.32 -24.98
N GLU A 233 -3.00 -5.44 -24.57
CA GLU A 233 -4.22 -5.79 -23.82
C GLU A 233 -5.10 -6.82 -24.55
N PHE A 234 -5.10 -6.82 -25.87
CA PHE A 234 -6.02 -7.58 -26.72
C PHE A 234 -5.34 -8.68 -27.55
N VAL A 235 -4.06 -8.97 -27.26
CA VAL A 235 -3.36 -10.07 -27.95
C VAL A 235 -4.11 -11.37 -27.71
N LYS A 236 -4.50 -12.02 -28.81
CA LYS A 236 -5.24 -13.28 -28.78
C LYS A 236 -4.37 -14.44 -28.33
N ALA A 237 -5.00 -15.50 -27.86
CA ALA A 237 -4.34 -16.72 -27.40
C ALA A 237 -3.28 -17.17 -28.42
N THR A 238 -2.01 -17.12 -28.04
CA THR A 238 -0.85 -17.45 -28.88
C THR A 238 0.04 -18.45 -28.16
N GLU A 239 0.18 -19.64 -28.71
CA GLU A 239 1.12 -20.64 -28.25
C GLU A 239 2.54 -20.32 -28.74
N ILE A 240 3.53 -20.43 -27.84
CA ILE A 240 4.94 -20.29 -28.19
C ILE A 240 5.58 -21.66 -28.20
N ARG A 241 5.82 -22.18 -29.41
CA ARG A 241 6.37 -23.51 -29.63
C ARG A 241 7.27 -23.53 -30.87
N ALA A 242 8.55 -23.74 -30.67
CA ALA A 242 9.49 -23.93 -31.77
C ALA A 242 9.31 -25.33 -32.40
N GLU A 243 9.81 -25.51 -33.63
CA GLU A 243 9.75 -26.80 -34.31
C GLU A 243 10.45 -27.89 -33.50
N GLY A 244 9.80 -29.06 -33.35
CA GLY A 244 10.30 -30.19 -32.55
C GLY A 244 10.08 -30.08 -31.04
N GLN A 245 9.50 -28.99 -30.53
CA GLN A 245 9.11 -28.87 -29.14
C GLN A 245 7.68 -29.38 -28.90
N GLU A 246 7.46 -29.97 -27.74
CA GLU A 246 6.11 -30.31 -27.26
C GLU A 246 5.38 -29.07 -26.77
N ALA A 247 4.04 -29.11 -26.79
CA ALA A 247 3.22 -28.07 -26.20
C ALA A 247 3.48 -27.98 -24.69
N ALA A 248 3.58 -26.78 -24.15
CA ALA A 248 3.71 -26.55 -22.71
C ALA A 248 2.33 -26.36 -22.09
N ILE A 249 1.62 -27.44 -21.90
CA ILE A 249 0.31 -27.47 -21.23
C ILE A 249 0.44 -27.91 -19.78
N MET A 250 -0.50 -27.51 -18.96
CA MET A 250 -0.61 -27.97 -17.57
C MET A 250 -1.12 -29.41 -17.54
N GLU A 251 -0.36 -30.30 -16.90
CA GLU A 251 -0.66 -31.73 -16.76
C GLU A 251 -0.77 -32.14 -15.30
N ASP A 252 -1.27 -33.36 -15.07
CA ASP A 252 -1.32 -33.92 -13.72
C ASP A 252 0.05 -33.98 -13.08
N GLY A 253 0.12 -33.46 -11.87
CA GLY A 253 1.35 -33.39 -11.06
C GLY A 253 2.20 -32.14 -11.29
N ASP A 254 1.89 -31.28 -12.25
CA ASP A 254 2.57 -29.98 -12.42
C ASP A 254 2.21 -29.04 -11.28
N SER A 255 3.07 -28.04 -11.05
CA SER A 255 2.81 -26.95 -10.12
C SER A 255 2.61 -25.63 -10.87
N VAL A 256 1.69 -24.83 -10.36
CA VAL A 256 1.39 -23.48 -10.89
C VAL A 256 1.72 -22.43 -9.83
N ILE A 257 2.38 -21.34 -10.24
CA ILE A 257 2.64 -20.16 -9.42
C ILE A 257 2.07 -18.95 -10.15
N PHE A 258 1.06 -18.31 -9.57
CA PHE A 258 0.42 -17.12 -10.14
C PHE A 258 0.96 -15.86 -9.49
N MET A 259 1.72 -15.07 -10.25
CA MET A 259 2.54 -13.95 -9.77
C MET A 259 1.82 -12.61 -9.65
N ASN A 260 0.50 -12.58 -9.83
CA ASN A 260 -0.28 -11.38 -9.53
C ASN A 260 -0.48 -11.25 -8.02
N TYR A 261 -0.24 -10.06 -7.47
CA TYR A 261 -0.52 -9.76 -6.05
C TYR A 261 -1.83 -9.00 -5.84
N ARG A 262 -2.39 -8.34 -6.83
CA ARG A 262 -3.72 -7.71 -6.74
C ARG A 262 -4.80 -8.68 -7.17
N ALA A 263 -5.73 -8.94 -6.25
CA ALA A 263 -6.69 -10.03 -6.32
C ALA A 263 -7.82 -9.86 -7.36
N ASP A 264 -8.28 -8.62 -7.61
CA ASP A 264 -9.52 -8.34 -8.34
C ASP A 264 -9.60 -8.99 -9.74
N ARG A 265 -8.48 -9.01 -10.47
CA ARG A 265 -8.37 -9.59 -11.83
C ARG A 265 -7.65 -10.95 -11.88
N ALA A 266 -7.20 -11.47 -10.75
CA ALA A 266 -6.62 -12.80 -10.66
C ALA A 266 -7.68 -13.86 -10.27
N ARG A 267 -8.75 -13.41 -9.65
CA ARG A 267 -9.76 -14.24 -8.99
C ARG A 267 -10.47 -15.18 -9.95
N GLU A 268 -10.95 -14.69 -11.09
CA GLU A 268 -11.77 -15.49 -12.01
C GLU A 268 -10.99 -16.65 -12.64
N ILE A 269 -9.82 -16.41 -13.22
CA ILE A 269 -9.02 -17.49 -13.81
C ILE A 269 -8.55 -18.49 -12.75
N THR A 270 -8.29 -18.04 -11.53
CA THR A 270 -7.94 -18.93 -10.41
C THR A 270 -9.09 -19.85 -10.05
N ARG A 271 -10.33 -19.33 -10.00
CA ARG A 271 -11.53 -20.14 -9.72
C ARG A 271 -11.76 -21.26 -10.72
N VAL A 272 -11.32 -21.10 -11.97
CA VAL A 272 -11.45 -22.18 -12.97
C VAL A 272 -10.65 -23.42 -12.55
N PHE A 273 -9.62 -23.28 -11.72
CA PHE A 273 -8.85 -24.42 -11.19
C PHE A 273 -9.44 -25.03 -9.90
N GLU A 274 -10.51 -24.45 -9.35
CA GLU A 274 -11.19 -25.04 -8.19
C GLU A 274 -12.11 -26.22 -8.61
N PRO A 275 -12.25 -27.26 -7.76
CA PRO A 275 -13.08 -28.44 -8.07
C PRO A 275 -14.54 -28.10 -8.36
N GLY A 276 -15.10 -27.11 -7.68
CA GLY A 276 -16.51 -26.68 -7.76
C GLY A 276 -16.87 -25.75 -8.90
N PHE A 277 -15.94 -25.41 -9.80
CA PHE A 277 -16.20 -24.48 -10.89
C PHE A 277 -17.22 -25.00 -11.91
N THR A 278 -18.21 -24.16 -12.29
CA THR A 278 -19.33 -24.55 -13.15
C THR A 278 -19.70 -23.53 -14.23
N ALA A 279 -19.00 -22.40 -14.34
CA ALA A 279 -19.41 -21.33 -15.28
C ALA A 279 -19.25 -21.73 -16.76
N PHE A 280 -18.32 -22.64 -17.07
CA PHE A 280 -18.22 -23.31 -18.36
C PHE A 280 -17.68 -24.73 -18.20
N GLU A 281 -17.84 -25.58 -19.23
CA GLU A 281 -17.32 -26.95 -19.24
C GLU A 281 -15.83 -26.95 -19.57
N ARG A 282 -15.00 -27.44 -18.64
CA ARG A 282 -13.55 -27.55 -18.84
C ARG A 282 -13.22 -28.74 -19.73
N ALA A 283 -12.60 -28.49 -20.90
CA ALA A 283 -12.18 -29.58 -21.80
C ALA A 283 -11.12 -30.49 -21.15
N GLN A 284 -10.27 -29.93 -20.29
CA GLN A 284 -9.28 -30.63 -19.46
C GLN A 284 -9.29 -30.04 -18.06
N TYR A 285 -9.03 -30.87 -17.06
CA TYR A 285 -8.89 -30.42 -15.66
C TYR A 285 -7.71 -31.15 -15.02
N PRO A 286 -6.48 -30.60 -15.15
CA PRO A 286 -5.31 -31.25 -14.61
C PRO A 286 -5.34 -31.28 -13.08
N GLN A 287 -4.93 -32.42 -12.52
CA GLN A 287 -4.74 -32.58 -11.08
C GLN A 287 -3.34 -32.04 -10.70
N LEU A 288 -3.27 -30.74 -10.49
CA LEU A 288 -2.02 -30.08 -10.16
C LEU A 288 -1.47 -30.54 -8.81
N SER A 289 -0.16 -30.63 -8.68
CA SER A 289 0.49 -30.92 -7.38
C SER A 289 0.37 -29.74 -6.42
N ASP A 290 0.33 -28.54 -6.96
CA ASP A 290 0.02 -27.30 -6.22
C ASP A 290 -0.42 -26.18 -7.17
N PHE A 291 -1.27 -25.29 -6.68
CA PHE A 291 -1.57 -24.00 -7.29
C PHE A 291 -1.33 -22.91 -6.24
N VAL A 292 -0.27 -22.12 -6.43
CA VAL A 292 0.12 -21.07 -5.48
C VAL A 292 -0.34 -19.71 -5.99
N MET A 293 -1.23 -19.07 -5.24
CA MET A 293 -1.53 -17.66 -5.36
C MET A 293 -0.43 -16.85 -4.68
N LEU A 294 0.07 -15.79 -5.32
CA LEU A 294 1.09 -14.95 -4.69
C LEU A 294 0.55 -14.25 -3.44
N THR A 295 -0.68 -13.73 -3.50
CA THR A 295 -1.44 -13.22 -2.36
C THR A 295 -2.80 -13.93 -2.28
N GLN A 296 -3.54 -13.75 -1.21
CA GLN A 296 -4.89 -14.30 -1.10
C GLN A 296 -5.87 -13.57 -2.03
N TYR A 297 -6.43 -14.26 -3.02
CA TYR A 297 -7.33 -13.63 -3.99
C TYR A 297 -8.78 -13.53 -3.52
N ALA A 298 -9.23 -14.43 -2.66
CA ALA A 298 -10.50 -14.36 -1.93
C ALA A 298 -10.43 -15.25 -0.70
N ALA A 299 -11.25 -14.96 0.31
CA ALA A 299 -11.25 -15.73 1.56
C ALA A 299 -11.82 -17.16 1.39
N ASP A 300 -12.65 -17.37 0.36
CA ASP A 300 -13.29 -18.63 0.01
C ASP A 300 -12.54 -19.45 -1.05
N ILE A 301 -11.36 -19.00 -1.50
CA ILE A 301 -10.47 -19.78 -2.38
C ILE A 301 -9.47 -20.52 -1.51
N GLU A 302 -9.62 -21.86 -1.46
CA GLU A 302 -8.81 -22.75 -0.60
C GLU A 302 -7.54 -23.26 -1.31
N LEU A 303 -6.84 -22.37 -2.06
CA LEU A 303 -5.57 -22.68 -2.69
C LEU A 303 -4.40 -22.13 -1.87
N THR A 304 -3.21 -22.67 -2.11
CA THR A 304 -1.99 -22.25 -1.41
C THR A 304 -1.69 -20.77 -1.64
N THR A 305 -1.38 -20.01 -0.58
CA THR A 305 -1.03 -18.59 -0.65
C THR A 305 0.41 -18.38 -0.18
N ALA A 306 1.22 -17.72 -1.02
CA ALA A 306 2.63 -17.46 -0.70
C ALA A 306 2.81 -16.30 0.30
N PHE A 307 2.08 -15.22 0.10
CA PHE A 307 2.08 -14.03 0.96
C PHE A 307 0.65 -13.76 1.46
N PRO A 308 0.19 -14.45 2.51
CA PRO A 308 -1.12 -14.20 3.09
C PRO A 308 -1.23 -12.76 3.61
N PRO A 309 -2.46 -12.22 3.79
CA PRO A 309 -2.67 -10.92 4.40
C PRO A 309 -1.89 -10.82 5.71
N ALA A 310 -1.19 -9.70 5.91
CA ALA A 310 -0.51 -9.46 7.18
C ALA A 310 -1.58 -9.20 8.25
N SER A 311 -1.51 -9.94 9.36
CA SER A 311 -2.28 -9.59 10.56
C SER A 311 -1.68 -8.33 11.18
N LEU A 312 -2.51 -7.34 11.45
CA LEU A 312 -2.12 -6.13 12.17
C LEU A 312 -2.51 -6.20 13.64
N ASP A 313 -2.18 -7.32 14.30
CA ASP A 313 -2.43 -7.50 15.73
C ASP A 313 -1.67 -6.47 16.56
N ASN A 314 -2.23 -6.13 17.70
CA ASN A 314 -1.66 -5.19 18.65
C ASN A 314 -1.39 -3.80 18.03
N THR A 315 -2.34 -3.30 17.21
CA THR A 315 -2.34 -1.87 16.87
C THR A 315 -2.49 -1.03 18.14
N LEU A 316 -2.15 0.25 18.08
CA LEU A 316 -2.26 1.12 19.25
C LEU A 316 -3.66 1.10 19.88
N GLY A 317 -4.72 1.12 19.05
CA GLY A 317 -6.11 1.04 19.52
C GLY A 317 -6.42 -0.25 20.25
N GLU A 318 -6.04 -1.38 19.68
CA GLU A 318 -6.22 -2.69 20.30
C GLU A 318 -5.38 -2.85 21.57
N TRP A 319 -4.14 -2.36 21.56
CA TRP A 319 -3.25 -2.45 22.73
C TRP A 319 -3.75 -1.62 23.90
N LEU A 320 -4.23 -0.40 23.64
CA LEU A 320 -4.88 0.43 24.67
C LEU A 320 -6.09 -0.26 25.28
N SER A 321 -6.92 -0.90 24.45
CA SER A 321 -8.06 -1.70 24.91
C SER A 321 -7.63 -2.85 25.82
N LYS A 322 -6.64 -3.66 25.38
CA LYS A 322 -6.06 -4.75 26.18
C LYS A 322 -5.49 -4.28 27.54
N LYS A 323 -5.01 -3.04 27.61
CA LYS A 323 -4.51 -2.43 28.84
C LYS A 323 -5.61 -1.68 29.64
N GLY A 324 -6.88 -1.78 29.23
CA GLY A 324 -8.02 -1.14 29.91
C GLY A 324 -7.99 0.39 29.87
N LYS A 325 -7.37 0.98 28.84
CA LYS A 325 -7.24 2.43 28.66
C LYS A 325 -8.41 2.98 27.86
N LYS A 326 -8.80 4.21 28.17
CA LYS A 326 -9.82 4.94 27.40
C LYS A 326 -9.17 5.80 26.34
N GLN A 327 -9.68 5.74 25.12
CA GLN A 327 -9.15 6.46 23.97
C GLN A 327 -10.27 7.15 23.19
N LEU A 328 -9.95 8.29 22.57
CA LEU A 328 -10.84 9.04 21.70
C LEU A 328 -10.26 9.12 20.28
N ARG A 329 -11.10 8.89 19.28
CA ARG A 329 -10.85 9.18 17.87
C ARG A 329 -11.75 10.34 17.47
N ILE A 330 -11.17 11.40 16.93
CA ILE A 330 -11.94 12.59 16.56
C ILE A 330 -11.40 13.20 15.27
N SER A 331 -12.28 13.46 14.31
CA SER A 331 -11.99 14.15 13.06
C SER A 331 -13.25 14.63 12.37
N GLU A 332 -13.06 15.38 11.28
CA GLU A 332 -14.14 15.69 10.32
C GLU A 332 -14.46 14.49 9.43
N THR A 333 -15.61 14.56 8.72
CA THR A 333 -16.11 13.49 7.82
C THR A 333 -15.05 12.99 6.85
N GLU A 334 -14.27 13.90 6.23
CA GLU A 334 -13.25 13.55 5.21
C GLU A 334 -12.14 12.65 5.72
N LYS A 335 -11.80 12.76 7.00
CA LYS A 335 -10.69 12.00 7.60
C LYS A 335 -11.11 11.11 8.77
N TYR A 336 -12.43 10.92 8.96
CA TYR A 336 -12.94 10.06 10.04
C TYR A 336 -12.49 8.60 9.90
N ALA A 337 -12.58 8.04 8.70
CA ALA A 337 -12.11 6.68 8.43
C ALA A 337 -10.60 6.51 8.69
N HIS A 338 -9.81 7.58 8.50
CA HIS A 338 -8.36 7.55 8.71
C HIS A 338 -8.00 7.39 10.19
N VAL A 339 -8.65 8.14 11.09
CA VAL A 339 -8.42 8.01 12.54
C VAL A 339 -9.13 6.80 13.17
N THR A 340 -9.99 6.10 12.45
CA THR A 340 -10.74 4.92 12.91
C THR A 340 -10.29 3.65 12.18
N PHE A 341 -10.89 3.32 11.04
CA PHE A 341 -10.66 2.09 10.28
C PHE A 341 -9.18 1.87 9.93
N PHE A 342 -8.54 2.84 9.27
CA PHE A 342 -7.13 2.71 8.85
C PHE A 342 -6.19 2.70 10.05
N PHE A 343 -6.39 3.57 11.02
CA PHE A 343 -5.59 3.61 12.24
C PHE A 343 -5.70 2.32 13.07
N ASN A 344 -6.84 1.66 13.03
CA ASN A 344 -7.10 0.38 13.69
C ASN A 344 -6.70 -0.84 12.83
N GLY A 345 -5.94 -0.62 11.74
CA GLY A 345 -5.43 -1.72 10.91
C GLY A 345 -6.50 -2.46 10.10
N GLY A 346 -7.58 -1.75 9.70
CA GLY A 346 -8.69 -2.33 8.94
C GLY A 346 -9.82 -2.88 9.81
N VAL A 347 -9.79 -2.63 11.11
CA VAL A 347 -10.87 -3.04 12.03
C VAL A 347 -11.94 -1.96 12.10
N GLU A 348 -13.15 -2.27 11.64
CA GLU A 348 -14.28 -1.33 11.63
C GLU A 348 -14.88 -1.09 13.01
N ASN A 349 -14.98 -2.14 13.82
CA ASN A 349 -15.59 -2.05 15.14
C ASN A 349 -14.71 -1.27 16.13
N GLU A 350 -15.36 -0.55 17.04
CA GLU A 350 -14.69 0.08 18.17
C GLU A 350 -14.08 -0.98 19.09
N PHE A 351 -12.86 -0.72 19.55
CA PHE A 351 -12.25 -1.51 20.61
C PHE A 351 -12.84 -1.12 21.98
N ASP A 352 -12.79 -2.03 22.94
CA ASP A 352 -13.22 -1.73 24.32
C ASP A 352 -12.48 -0.50 24.86
N GLY A 353 -13.22 0.51 25.33
CA GLY A 353 -12.65 1.79 25.79
C GLY A 353 -12.35 2.80 24.69
N GLU A 354 -12.59 2.47 23.44
CA GLU A 354 -12.56 3.41 22.30
C GLU A 354 -13.89 4.20 22.24
N SER A 355 -13.78 5.49 22.02
CA SER A 355 -14.90 6.37 21.71
C SER A 355 -14.60 7.12 20.42
N ARG A 356 -15.61 7.34 19.60
CA ARG A 356 -15.49 8.04 18.31
C ARG A 356 -16.35 9.28 18.27
N GLN A 357 -15.79 10.38 17.80
CA GLN A 357 -16.48 11.64 17.67
C GLN A 357 -16.29 12.21 16.25
N LEU A 358 -17.37 12.18 15.47
CA LEU A 358 -17.41 12.74 14.13
C LEU A 358 -17.86 14.20 14.17
N VAL A 359 -17.18 15.05 13.43
CA VAL A 359 -17.60 16.41 13.10
C VAL A 359 -17.94 16.46 11.62
N ALA A 360 -19.11 16.98 11.26
CA ALA A 360 -19.51 17.06 9.86
C ALA A 360 -18.63 18.08 9.12
N SER A 361 -18.04 17.68 7.99
CA SER A 361 -17.39 18.64 7.10
C SER A 361 -18.40 19.58 6.45
N PRO A 362 -18.00 20.82 6.09
CA PRO A 362 -18.91 21.78 5.49
C PRO A 362 -19.41 21.31 4.13
N LYS A 363 -20.67 21.61 3.82
CA LYS A 363 -21.33 21.24 2.57
C LYS A 363 -21.04 22.27 1.48
N VAL A 364 -19.82 22.35 1.01
CA VAL A 364 -19.36 23.21 -0.09
C VAL A 364 -18.95 22.37 -1.29
N ALA A 365 -18.89 22.97 -2.47
CA ALA A 365 -18.51 22.25 -3.69
C ALA A 365 -17.03 21.85 -3.65
N THR A 366 -16.17 22.75 -3.18
CA THR A 366 -14.73 22.55 -2.97
C THR A 366 -14.30 23.31 -1.71
N TYR A 367 -13.30 22.85 -1.01
CA TYR A 367 -12.93 23.38 0.30
C TYR A 367 -12.15 24.70 0.25
N ASP A 368 -11.72 25.17 -0.92
CA ASP A 368 -11.22 26.53 -1.10
C ASP A 368 -12.29 27.61 -0.82
N LEU A 369 -13.57 27.25 -0.92
CA LEU A 369 -14.69 28.14 -0.59
C LEU A 369 -14.90 28.32 0.93
N GLN A 370 -14.39 27.40 1.73
CA GLN A 370 -14.40 27.42 3.20
C GLN A 370 -13.13 26.77 3.76
N PRO A 371 -11.96 27.46 3.69
CA PRO A 371 -10.66 26.86 4.05
C PRO A 371 -10.52 26.43 5.51
N GLU A 372 -11.21 27.10 6.42
CA GLU A 372 -11.26 26.73 7.84
C GLU A 372 -11.99 25.40 8.06
N MET A 373 -12.77 24.93 7.09
CA MET A 373 -13.62 23.74 7.17
C MET A 373 -14.45 23.73 8.47
N SER A 374 -14.47 22.64 9.21
CA SER A 374 -15.07 22.56 10.55
C SER A 374 -14.03 22.52 11.67
N ALA A 375 -12.77 22.93 11.41
CA ALA A 375 -11.71 22.93 12.39
C ALA A 375 -12.03 23.69 13.69
N PRO A 376 -12.76 24.84 13.68
CA PRO A 376 -13.18 25.49 14.91
C PRO A 376 -14.08 24.60 15.80
N GLU A 377 -15.11 23.95 15.25
CA GLU A 377 -15.99 23.04 15.98
C GLU A 377 -15.25 21.80 16.47
N LEU A 378 -14.41 21.21 15.60
CA LEU A 378 -13.54 20.09 15.96
C LEU A 378 -12.66 20.44 17.16
N THR A 379 -12.07 21.65 17.14
CA THR A 379 -11.22 22.14 18.23
C THR A 379 -11.99 22.32 19.55
N GLU A 380 -13.20 22.85 19.51
CA GLU A 380 -14.03 22.99 20.73
C GLU A 380 -14.30 21.62 21.38
N LYS A 381 -14.64 20.62 20.59
CA LYS A 381 -14.85 19.24 21.06
C LYS A 381 -13.57 18.60 21.57
N LEU A 382 -12.45 18.78 20.88
CA LEU A 382 -11.15 18.28 21.28
C LEU A 382 -10.70 18.91 22.61
N VAL A 383 -10.80 20.21 22.75
CA VAL A 383 -10.50 20.94 24.00
C VAL A 383 -11.39 20.46 25.15
N ALA A 384 -12.68 20.26 24.91
CA ALA A 384 -13.60 19.72 25.92
C ALA A 384 -13.20 18.31 26.35
N ALA A 385 -12.79 17.45 25.40
CA ALA A 385 -12.32 16.09 25.70
C ALA A 385 -11.02 16.08 26.52
N ILE A 386 -10.06 16.96 26.18
CA ILE A 386 -8.81 17.13 26.93
C ILE A 386 -9.09 17.56 28.37
N LYS A 387 -9.88 18.61 28.55
CA LYS A 387 -10.22 19.17 29.88
C LYS A 387 -11.13 18.28 30.71
N GLY A 388 -11.95 17.46 30.03
CA GLY A 388 -12.83 16.49 30.70
C GLY A 388 -12.12 15.40 31.48
N GLY A 389 -10.85 15.10 31.18
CA GLY A 389 -10.02 14.13 31.91
C GLY A 389 -10.56 12.71 31.88
N GLU A 390 -11.33 12.35 30.85
CA GLU A 390 -11.88 11.00 30.70
C GLU A 390 -10.90 10.06 29.98
N PHE A 391 -10.19 10.54 28.97
CA PHE A 391 -9.36 9.73 28.08
C PHE A 391 -7.91 9.68 28.54
N ASP A 392 -7.26 8.53 28.34
CA ASP A 392 -5.83 8.35 28.51
C ASP A 392 -5.09 8.81 27.23
N MET A 393 -5.71 8.59 26.06
CA MET A 393 -5.14 8.92 24.76
C MET A 393 -6.20 9.49 23.81
N ILE A 394 -5.80 10.50 23.02
CA ILE A 394 -6.68 11.16 22.05
C ILE A 394 -5.96 11.24 20.71
N ILE A 395 -6.60 10.78 19.65
CA ILE A 395 -6.10 10.88 18.27
C ILE A 395 -7.03 11.80 17.50
N CYS A 396 -6.49 12.91 16.99
CA CYS A 396 -7.22 13.90 16.21
C CYS A 396 -6.54 14.12 14.87
N ASN A 397 -7.32 14.21 13.79
CA ASN A 397 -6.86 14.64 12.48
C ASN A 397 -7.60 15.90 12.07
N TYR A 398 -6.86 16.92 11.61
CA TYR A 398 -7.36 18.12 10.95
C TYR A 398 -7.13 18.00 9.45
N PRO A 399 -8.19 17.95 8.61
CA PRO A 399 -8.08 17.66 7.18
C PRO A 399 -7.66 18.85 6.30
N ASN A 400 -7.61 20.05 6.86
CA ASN A 400 -7.56 21.31 6.11
C ASN A 400 -6.40 21.41 5.12
N GLY A 401 -5.18 21.08 5.53
CA GLY A 401 -3.97 21.21 4.70
C GLY A 401 -4.08 20.36 3.43
N ASP A 402 -4.56 19.13 3.58
CA ASP A 402 -4.75 18.20 2.47
C ASP A 402 -5.96 18.56 1.60
N MET A 403 -7.13 18.70 2.21
CA MET A 403 -8.38 18.90 1.46
C MET A 403 -8.42 20.24 0.71
N VAL A 404 -7.85 21.30 1.29
CA VAL A 404 -7.72 22.59 0.62
C VAL A 404 -6.55 22.58 -0.36
N GLY A 405 -5.43 21.94 -0.01
CA GLY A 405 -4.27 21.76 -0.89
C GLY A 405 -4.64 21.10 -2.22
N HIS A 406 -5.48 20.07 -2.18
CA HIS A 406 -5.99 19.39 -3.39
C HIS A 406 -6.77 20.29 -4.35
N THR A 407 -7.29 21.43 -3.89
CA THR A 407 -7.96 22.40 -4.78
C THR A 407 -6.99 23.18 -5.67
N GLY A 408 -5.70 23.24 -5.29
CA GLY A 408 -4.69 24.01 -5.98
C GLY A 408 -4.83 25.53 -5.81
N VAL A 409 -5.74 25.99 -4.95
CA VAL A 409 -5.99 27.41 -4.70
C VAL A 409 -5.07 27.91 -3.57
N TYR A 410 -3.95 28.52 -3.95
CA TYR A 410 -2.89 28.95 -3.04
C TYR A 410 -3.38 29.79 -1.85
N ASP A 411 -4.13 30.88 -2.12
CA ASP A 411 -4.61 31.78 -1.07
C ASP A 411 -5.59 31.07 -0.08
N ALA A 412 -6.29 30.05 -0.54
CA ALA A 412 -7.16 29.24 0.32
C ALA A 412 -6.31 28.32 1.21
N ALA A 413 -5.26 27.70 0.67
CA ALA A 413 -4.35 26.88 1.44
C ALA A 413 -3.62 27.69 2.53
N VAL A 414 -3.20 28.91 2.25
CA VAL A 414 -2.66 29.86 3.27
C VAL A 414 -3.67 30.07 4.39
N LYS A 415 -4.93 30.40 4.06
CA LYS A 415 -6.00 30.62 5.07
C LYS A 415 -6.30 29.36 5.87
N ALA A 416 -6.23 28.17 5.25
CA ALA A 416 -6.39 26.91 5.94
C ALA A 416 -5.29 26.72 7.00
N CYS A 417 -4.03 27.01 6.68
CA CYS A 417 -2.92 26.95 7.62
C CYS A 417 -3.09 27.94 8.78
N GLU A 418 -3.53 29.17 8.51
CA GLU A 418 -3.78 30.18 9.55
C GLU A 418 -4.93 29.79 10.50
N ALA A 419 -5.98 29.18 9.95
CA ALA A 419 -7.08 28.65 10.76
C ALA A 419 -6.62 27.50 11.66
N LEU A 420 -5.78 26.59 11.15
CA LEU A 420 -5.18 25.51 11.93
C LEU A 420 -4.28 26.03 13.04
N ASP A 421 -3.46 27.05 12.77
CA ASP A 421 -2.61 27.66 13.78
C ASP A 421 -3.41 28.23 14.95
N THR A 422 -4.52 28.91 14.65
CA THR A 422 -5.44 29.40 15.67
C THR A 422 -6.06 28.27 16.50
N CYS A 423 -6.41 27.15 15.87
CA CYS A 423 -6.92 25.94 16.52
C CYS A 423 -5.85 25.31 17.43
N LEU A 424 -4.63 25.17 16.94
CA LEU A 424 -3.50 24.63 17.71
C LEU A 424 -3.24 25.42 18.98
N GLY A 425 -3.32 26.75 18.93
CA GLY A 425 -3.18 27.58 20.11
C GLY A 425 -4.14 27.22 21.25
N LYS A 426 -5.41 26.91 20.90
CA LYS A 426 -6.41 26.46 21.88
C LYS A 426 -6.11 25.05 22.41
N VAL A 427 -5.66 24.13 21.55
CA VAL A 427 -5.29 22.76 21.93
C VAL A 427 -4.09 22.78 22.86
N VAL A 428 -3.03 23.51 22.52
CA VAL A 428 -1.82 23.66 23.35
C VAL A 428 -2.15 24.23 24.72
N ALA A 429 -3.01 25.25 24.79
CA ALA A 429 -3.45 25.83 26.05
C ALA A 429 -4.22 24.79 26.91
N ALA A 430 -5.13 24.02 26.30
CA ALA A 430 -5.89 22.99 27.00
C ALA A 430 -5.00 21.85 27.53
N ILE A 431 -4.00 21.42 26.77
CA ILE A 431 -3.02 20.40 27.19
C ILE A 431 -2.20 20.88 28.38
N LYS A 432 -1.72 22.12 28.34
CA LYS A 432 -0.97 22.72 29.46
C LYS A 432 -1.84 22.84 30.71
N GLU A 433 -3.10 23.22 30.58
CA GLU A 433 -4.05 23.31 31.71
C GLU A 433 -4.37 21.93 32.32
N ALA A 434 -4.46 20.89 31.48
CA ALA A 434 -4.71 19.52 31.92
C ALA A 434 -3.45 18.79 32.42
N ASP A 435 -2.29 19.44 32.42
CA ASP A 435 -0.97 18.81 32.71
C ASP A 435 -0.75 17.55 31.85
N GLY A 436 -1.24 17.60 30.59
CA GLY A 436 -1.17 16.53 29.59
C GLY A 436 0.08 16.61 28.72
N GLN A 437 0.10 15.76 27.70
CA GLN A 437 1.15 15.72 26.68
C GLN A 437 0.54 15.81 25.29
N LEU A 438 1.26 16.38 24.33
CA LEU A 438 0.81 16.54 22.95
C LEU A 438 1.95 16.22 22.00
N LEU A 439 1.66 15.40 21.00
CA LEU A 439 2.45 15.26 19.78
C LEU A 439 1.68 15.91 18.64
N ILE A 440 2.37 16.75 17.84
CA ILE A 440 1.84 17.35 16.63
C ILE A 440 2.68 16.83 15.47
N THR A 441 2.01 16.32 14.43
CA THR A 441 2.67 15.80 13.23
C THR A 441 1.76 15.95 12.01
N ALA A 442 2.18 15.42 10.88
CA ALA A 442 1.34 15.17 9.70
C ALA A 442 1.52 13.73 9.24
N ASP A 443 0.66 13.26 8.37
CA ASP A 443 0.70 11.91 7.79
C ASP A 443 1.33 11.88 6.39
N HIS A 444 1.38 13.00 5.70
CA HIS A 444 2.10 13.30 4.46
C HIS A 444 2.15 14.81 4.20
N GLY A 445 2.87 15.22 3.17
CA GLY A 445 2.88 16.61 2.71
C GLY A 445 1.90 16.85 1.55
N ASN A 446 1.47 18.11 1.40
CA ASN A 446 0.66 18.63 0.31
C ASN A 446 0.82 20.16 0.20
N ALA A 447 0.40 20.92 1.23
CA ALA A 447 0.27 22.37 1.21
C ALA A 447 1.62 23.13 1.19
N GLU A 448 2.73 22.48 1.46
CA GLU A 448 4.08 23.06 1.36
C GLU A 448 4.56 23.21 -0.09
N MET A 449 3.81 22.64 -1.07
CA MET A 449 4.17 22.72 -2.48
C MET A 449 2.91 22.85 -3.35
N MET A 450 2.51 24.12 -3.64
CA MET A 450 1.30 24.42 -4.41
C MET A 450 1.55 24.62 -5.92
N VAL A 451 2.83 24.66 -6.33
CA VAL A 451 3.26 24.71 -7.73
C VAL A 451 4.28 23.60 -7.98
N ASP A 452 4.10 22.86 -9.06
CA ASP A 452 5.05 21.82 -9.48
C ASP A 452 6.32 22.48 -10.03
N PRO A 453 7.49 22.29 -9.38
CA PRO A 453 8.74 22.93 -9.80
C PRO A 453 9.23 22.45 -11.18
N ALA A 454 8.81 21.28 -11.65
CA ALA A 454 9.22 20.75 -12.94
C ALA A 454 8.42 21.33 -14.12
N THR A 455 7.13 21.62 -13.90
CA THR A 455 6.23 22.08 -14.97
C THR A 455 5.82 23.54 -14.83
N GLY A 456 5.96 24.12 -13.64
CA GLY A 456 5.43 25.45 -13.28
C GLY A 456 3.89 25.51 -13.22
N GLY A 457 3.23 24.35 -13.28
CA GLY A 457 1.78 24.23 -13.17
C GLY A 457 1.30 24.11 -11.71
N ILE A 458 -0.02 24.19 -11.51
CA ILE A 458 -0.62 23.99 -10.20
C ILE A 458 -0.35 22.57 -9.74
N HIS A 459 0.14 22.41 -8.51
CA HIS A 459 0.35 21.13 -7.85
C HIS A 459 -0.80 20.84 -6.88
N THR A 460 -1.46 19.72 -7.07
CA THR A 460 -2.61 19.29 -6.26
C THR A 460 -2.42 17.90 -5.66
N ALA A 461 -1.28 17.27 -5.90
CA ALA A 461 -0.95 15.95 -5.38
C ALA A 461 -0.22 16.05 -4.03
N HIS A 462 -0.07 14.92 -3.35
CA HIS A 462 0.79 14.84 -2.18
C HIS A 462 2.27 14.98 -2.58
N THR A 463 3.12 15.18 -1.58
CA THR A 463 4.58 15.25 -1.76
C THR A 463 5.27 14.06 -1.09
N ASN A 464 6.54 13.86 -1.41
CA ASN A 464 7.42 12.92 -0.73
C ASN A 464 8.33 13.61 0.30
N LEU A 465 8.01 14.84 0.66
CA LEU A 465 8.76 15.63 1.63
C LEU A 465 8.48 15.14 3.07
N PRO A 466 9.42 15.38 4.01
CA PRO A 466 9.23 15.01 5.40
C PRO A 466 8.14 15.85 6.07
N VAL A 467 7.67 15.37 7.20
CA VAL A 467 6.66 16.04 8.02
C VAL A 467 7.23 16.40 9.40
N PRO A 468 6.73 17.47 10.06
CA PRO A 468 7.17 17.82 11.40
C PRO A 468 6.69 16.83 12.45
N LEU A 469 7.48 16.67 13.52
CA LEU A 469 7.09 16.07 14.77
C LEU A 469 7.47 17.02 15.91
N ILE A 470 6.49 17.45 16.70
CA ILE A 470 6.68 18.42 17.79
C ILE A 470 6.10 17.82 19.07
N TYR A 471 6.83 17.97 20.18
CA TYR A 471 6.36 17.55 21.49
C TYR A 471 6.06 18.76 22.38
N VAL A 472 4.90 18.73 23.04
CA VAL A 472 4.50 19.68 24.08
C VAL A 472 4.11 18.91 25.34
N GLY A 473 4.79 19.16 26.46
CA GLY A 473 4.51 18.46 27.72
C GLY A 473 5.53 18.78 28.80
N GLY A 474 5.36 18.14 29.96
CA GLY A 474 6.20 18.40 31.13
C GLY A 474 7.50 17.57 31.20
N LYS A 475 7.74 16.62 30.28
CA LYS A 475 8.99 15.82 30.27
C LYS A 475 10.10 16.63 29.61
N ASP A 476 11.28 16.69 30.26
CA ASP A 476 12.49 17.28 29.67
C ASP A 476 13.14 16.23 28.75
N LEU A 477 12.96 16.43 27.45
CA LEU A 477 13.39 15.49 26.43
C LEU A 477 13.88 16.20 25.15
N GLU A 478 14.59 15.47 24.33
CA GLU A 478 14.90 15.87 22.94
C GLU A 478 14.38 14.81 21.98
N LEU A 479 13.88 15.24 20.82
CA LEU A 479 13.43 14.32 19.78
C LEU A 479 14.61 13.87 18.91
N LYS A 480 14.59 12.60 18.51
CA LYS A 480 15.58 11.99 17.63
C LYS A 480 15.27 12.33 16.17
N SER A 481 16.29 12.53 15.35
CA SER A 481 16.18 12.64 13.90
C SER A 481 16.08 11.28 13.22
N GLY A 482 15.63 11.27 11.96
CA GLY A 482 15.57 10.06 11.14
C GLY A 482 14.41 9.11 11.48
N GLY A 483 13.40 9.60 12.19
CA GLY A 483 12.19 8.87 12.49
C GLY A 483 11.23 8.78 11.29
N LYS A 484 10.19 7.98 11.45
CA LYS A 484 9.11 7.76 10.47
C LYS A 484 7.77 7.56 11.17
N LEU A 485 6.68 7.57 10.41
CA LEU A 485 5.31 7.51 10.97
C LEU A 485 5.06 6.30 11.87
N SER A 486 5.64 5.15 11.55
CA SER A 486 5.52 3.93 12.36
C SER A 486 6.17 4.00 13.74
N ASP A 487 6.97 5.03 14.00
CA ASP A 487 7.63 5.24 15.29
C ASP A 487 6.74 5.99 16.31
N LEU A 488 5.62 6.55 15.84
CA LEU A 488 4.74 7.36 16.68
C LEU A 488 4.02 6.54 17.75
N ALA A 489 3.43 5.39 17.44
CA ALA A 489 2.76 4.57 18.45
C ALA A 489 3.72 4.07 19.55
N PRO A 490 4.91 3.51 19.25
CA PRO A 490 5.90 3.19 20.28
C PRO A 490 6.32 4.41 21.13
N THR A 491 6.48 5.58 20.49
CA THR A 491 6.81 6.83 21.18
C THR A 491 5.70 7.24 22.14
N MET A 492 4.43 7.19 21.71
CA MET A 492 3.26 7.51 22.54
C MET A 492 3.11 6.56 23.73
N LEU A 493 3.29 5.26 23.50
CA LEU A 493 3.27 4.27 24.59
C LEU A 493 4.38 4.53 25.61
N SER A 494 5.60 4.81 25.15
CA SER A 494 6.74 5.14 26.00
C SER A 494 6.52 6.46 26.79
N LEU A 495 5.97 7.50 26.16
CA LEU A 495 5.64 8.77 26.83
C LEU A 495 4.62 8.60 27.97
N THR A 496 3.76 7.60 27.89
CA THR A 496 2.73 7.27 28.88
C THR A 496 3.12 6.10 29.79
N ASP A 497 4.40 5.73 29.80
CA ASP A 497 4.99 4.67 30.63
C ASP A 497 4.27 3.31 30.44
N MET A 498 3.77 3.04 29.22
CA MET A 498 3.16 1.77 28.83
C MET A 498 4.16 0.87 28.08
N GLU A 499 3.98 -0.41 28.25
CA GLU A 499 4.73 -1.44 27.52
C GLU A 499 4.44 -1.36 26.02
N ILE A 500 5.47 -1.51 25.19
CA ILE A 500 5.38 -1.57 23.73
C ILE A 500 5.23 -3.05 23.35
N PRO A 501 4.17 -3.45 22.60
CA PRO A 501 4.01 -4.83 22.18
C PRO A 501 5.09 -5.23 21.17
N ALA A 502 5.44 -6.52 21.14
CA ALA A 502 6.53 -7.05 20.31
C ALA A 502 6.29 -6.87 18.81
N GLU A 503 5.04 -6.77 18.39
CA GLU A 503 4.65 -6.55 17.00
C GLU A 503 4.97 -5.13 16.50
N MET A 504 5.10 -4.15 17.41
CA MET A 504 5.52 -2.79 17.06
C MET A 504 7.03 -2.75 16.90
N SER A 505 7.50 -2.73 15.66
CA SER A 505 8.93 -2.63 15.32
C SER A 505 9.44 -1.20 15.21
N GLY A 506 8.58 -0.20 15.36
CA GLY A 506 8.95 1.21 15.40
C GLY A 506 9.80 1.55 16.63
N GLN A 507 10.54 2.64 16.53
CA GLN A 507 11.47 3.08 17.57
C GLN A 507 10.89 4.22 18.41
N VAL A 508 11.34 4.36 19.66
CA VAL A 508 11.02 5.52 20.50
C VAL A 508 11.85 6.72 20.04
N LEU A 509 11.17 7.79 19.65
CA LEU A 509 11.78 8.98 19.02
C LEU A 509 12.27 10.04 20.00
N TYR A 510 12.56 9.71 21.25
CA TYR A 510 13.11 10.70 22.19
C TYR A 510 14.19 10.12 23.09
N ASN A 511 15.00 11.02 23.65
CA ASN A 511 15.87 10.77 24.80
C ASN A 511 15.43 11.71 25.94
N LEU A 512 15.39 11.22 27.17
CA LEU A 512 15.26 12.09 28.36
C LEU A 512 16.58 12.83 28.58
N LYS A 513 16.51 14.12 28.91
CA LYS A 513 17.65 14.93 29.29
C LYS A 513 18.00 14.78 30.76
#